data_2534a7c7916f4b748ea02ec16c8bde60
#
_entry.id   2534a7c7916f4b748ea02ec16c8bde60
#
_cell.length_a   1.000
_cell.length_b   1.000
_cell.length_c   1.000
_cell.angle_alpha   90.00
_cell.angle_beta   90.00
_cell.angle_gamma   90.00
#
_symmetry.space_group_name_H-M   'P 1'
#
loop_
_entity.id
_entity.type
_entity.pdbx_description
1 polymer ?
#
loop_
_entity_poly.entity_id
_entity_poly.type
_entity_poly.pdbx_seq_one_letter_code
_entity_poly.pdbx_strand_id
1 'polypeptide(L)'
;MVEADFSVALHPADRAREADNPHSLVVRFGMDKPLALDAGIELAPFQIGYQTYGTLNAERSNAVLICHALTGDQHVVNDHPVTGKPGWWETTFGQMTK
;
A
#
# COMPACT_ATOMS: atom_id res chain seq x y z
N MET A 1 -16.18 -20.37 4.83
CA MET A 1 -15.03 -19.49 4.76
C MET A 1 -15.45 -18.05 4.59
N VAL A 2 -15.12 -17.23 5.54
CA VAL A 2 -15.60 -15.86 5.60
C VAL A 2 -15.09 -15.00 4.44
N GLU A 3 -13.82 -15.16 4.09
CA GLU A 3 -13.27 -14.32 3.04
C GLU A 3 -13.84 -14.65 1.66
N ALA A 4 -14.28 -15.88 1.41
CA ALA A 4 -14.95 -16.21 0.16
C ALA A 4 -16.29 -15.49 0.06
N ASP A 5 -17.05 -15.47 1.14
CA ASP A 5 -18.32 -14.76 1.18
C ASP A 5 -18.12 -13.27 1.04
N PHE A 6 -17.11 -12.75 1.71
CA PHE A 6 -16.77 -11.33 1.64
C PHE A 6 -16.41 -10.93 0.22
N SER A 7 -15.61 -11.73 -0.47
CA SER A 7 -15.21 -11.44 -1.84
C SER A 7 -16.40 -11.39 -2.79
N VAL A 8 -17.34 -12.32 -2.62
CA VAL A 8 -18.53 -12.39 -3.46
C VAL A 8 -19.44 -11.18 -3.23
N ALA A 9 -19.51 -10.68 -2.01
CA ALA A 9 -20.36 -9.55 -1.67
C ALA A 9 -19.87 -8.23 -2.28
N LEU A 10 -18.59 -8.14 -2.66
CA LEU A 10 -18.04 -6.91 -3.18
C LEU A 10 -18.19 -6.82 -4.70
N HIS A 11 -18.51 -5.62 -5.18
CA HIS A 11 -18.48 -5.32 -6.60
C HIS A 11 -17.06 -5.52 -7.12
N PRO A 12 -16.87 -6.01 -8.37
CA PRO A 12 -15.52 -6.18 -8.92
C PRO A 12 -14.62 -4.96 -8.82
N ALA A 13 -15.17 -3.76 -9.03
CA ALA A 13 -14.41 -2.53 -8.89
C ALA A 13 -14.01 -2.26 -7.44
N ASP A 14 -14.85 -2.65 -6.50
CA ASP A 14 -14.60 -2.45 -5.08
C ASP A 14 -13.57 -3.44 -4.53
N ARG A 15 -13.33 -4.52 -5.26
CA ARG A 15 -12.33 -5.50 -4.87
C ARG A 15 -10.95 -5.21 -5.41
N ALA A 16 -10.84 -4.20 -6.27
CA ALA A 16 -9.55 -3.81 -6.80
C ALA A 16 -8.71 -3.25 -5.65
N ARG A 17 -7.58 -3.88 -5.40
CA ARG A 17 -6.66 -3.46 -4.35
C ARG A 17 -5.51 -2.72 -4.99
N GLU A 18 -5.02 -1.73 -4.27
CA GLU A 18 -3.94 -0.91 -4.78
C GLU A 18 -2.69 -1.74 -5.09
N ALA A 19 -2.43 -2.75 -4.29
CA ALA A 19 -1.28 -3.62 -4.50
C ALA A 19 -1.41 -4.49 -5.75
N ASP A 20 -2.60 -4.64 -6.30
CA ASP A 20 -2.84 -5.40 -7.52
C ASP A 20 -2.78 -4.53 -8.77
N ASN A 21 -2.66 -3.23 -8.60
CA ASN A 21 -2.54 -2.29 -9.70
C ASN A 21 -1.18 -2.49 -10.39
N PRO A 22 -1.14 -2.71 -11.71
CA PRO A 22 0.14 -2.96 -12.40
C PRO A 22 1.11 -1.79 -12.32
N HIS A 23 0.65 -0.60 -11.97
CA HIS A 23 1.53 0.56 -11.79
C HIS A 23 2.06 0.69 -10.37
N SER A 24 1.62 -0.16 -9.44
CA SER A 24 2.07 -0.09 -8.06
C SER A 24 3.41 -0.79 -7.88
N LEU A 25 4.28 -0.18 -7.10
CA LEU A 25 5.45 -0.88 -6.57
C LEU A 25 4.96 -1.82 -5.47
N VAL A 26 5.44 -3.05 -5.48
CA VAL A 26 4.93 -4.09 -4.59
C VAL A 26 6.08 -4.87 -3.98
N VAL A 27 5.97 -5.17 -2.70
CA VAL A 27 6.84 -6.11 -2.02
C VAL A 27 6.01 -7.28 -1.52
N ARG A 28 6.54 -8.50 -1.65
CA ARG A 28 5.85 -9.72 -1.24
C ARG A 28 6.50 -10.31 -0.02
N PHE A 29 5.65 -10.77 0.90
CA PHE A 29 6.08 -11.34 2.17
C PHE A 29 5.38 -12.67 2.41
N GLY A 30 5.86 -13.40 3.40
CA GLY A 30 5.21 -14.61 3.89
C GLY A 30 5.39 -15.81 3.00
N MET A 31 6.28 -15.77 2.02
CA MET A 31 6.48 -16.90 1.11
C MET A 31 7.21 -18.04 1.80
N ASP A 32 8.20 -17.72 2.61
CA ASP A 32 8.95 -18.74 3.37
C ASP A 32 8.47 -18.85 4.80
N LYS A 33 8.01 -17.74 5.37
CA LYS A 33 7.58 -17.68 6.76
C LYS A 33 6.31 -16.87 6.86
N PRO A 34 5.18 -17.53 7.15
CA PRO A 34 3.92 -16.82 7.30
C PRO A 34 3.94 -15.83 8.46
N LEU A 35 3.12 -14.79 8.36
CA LEU A 35 2.91 -13.86 9.45
C LEU A 35 1.84 -14.41 10.39
N ALA A 36 2.23 -14.66 11.63
CA ALA A 36 1.28 -15.13 12.63
C ALA A 36 0.45 -13.95 13.13
N LEU A 37 -0.86 -14.06 13.01
CA LEU A 37 -1.80 -13.03 13.47
C LEU A 37 -2.27 -13.34 14.88
N ASP A 38 -2.61 -12.29 15.63
CA ASP A 38 -3.10 -12.43 17.01
C ASP A 38 -4.37 -13.27 17.08
N ALA A 39 -5.13 -13.32 16.00
CA ALA A 39 -6.35 -14.13 15.94
C ALA A 39 -6.09 -15.63 15.85
N GLY A 40 -4.83 -16.06 15.80
CA GLY A 40 -4.47 -17.46 15.76
C GLY A 40 -4.41 -18.07 14.37
N ILE A 41 -4.48 -17.25 13.34
CA ILE A 41 -4.34 -17.70 11.95
C ILE A 41 -3.07 -17.11 11.37
N GLU A 42 -2.61 -17.68 10.24
CA GLU A 42 -1.42 -17.23 9.56
C GLU A 42 -1.79 -16.57 8.24
N LEU A 43 -1.08 -15.50 7.92
CA LEU A 43 -1.22 -14.80 6.65
C LEU A 43 -0.01 -15.11 5.79
N ALA A 44 -0.24 -15.75 4.63
CA ALA A 44 0.84 -16.08 3.72
C ALA A 44 0.27 -16.63 2.40
N PRO A 45 0.85 -16.26 1.27
CA PRO A 45 1.68 -15.07 1.09
C PRO A 45 0.84 -13.80 1.06
N PHE A 46 1.50 -12.67 1.21
CA PHE A 46 0.78 -11.39 1.07
C PHE A 46 1.71 -10.38 0.41
N GLN A 47 1.12 -9.28 -0.06
CA GLN A 47 1.88 -8.22 -0.71
C GLN A 47 1.44 -6.86 -0.20
N ILE A 48 2.36 -5.91 -0.26
CA ILE A 48 2.13 -4.54 0.15
C ILE A 48 2.51 -3.62 -0.99
N GLY A 49 1.58 -2.77 -1.41
CA GLY A 49 1.87 -1.70 -2.35
C GLY A 49 2.53 -0.55 -1.62
N TYR A 50 3.50 0.08 -2.26
CA TYR A 50 4.22 1.18 -1.62
C TYR A 50 4.64 2.22 -2.65
N GLN A 51 5.09 3.37 -2.15
CA GLN A 51 5.62 4.44 -2.96
C GLN A 51 6.80 5.05 -2.22
N THR A 52 7.79 5.55 -2.94
CA THR A 52 8.95 6.19 -2.34
C THR A 52 9.13 7.60 -2.88
N TYR A 53 9.67 8.46 -2.06
CA TYR A 53 9.98 9.85 -2.42
C TYR A 53 11.38 10.18 -1.92
N GLY A 54 12.15 10.88 -2.75
CA GLY A 54 13.49 11.29 -2.38
C GLY A 54 14.53 10.21 -2.61
N THR A 55 15.68 10.37 -2.00
CA THR A 55 16.85 9.51 -2.22
C THR A 55 17.37 8.99 -0.89
N LEU A 56 17.56 7.68 -0.84
CA LEU A 56 18.15 7.03 0.32
C LEU A 56 19.66 7.24 0.32
N ASN A 57 20.23 7.63 1.46
CA ASN A 57 21.66 7.80 1.57
C ASN A 57 22.39 6.44 1.62
N ALA A 58 23.72 6.45 1.50
CA ALA A 58 24.51 5.23 1.44
C ALA A 58 24.39 4.39 2.73
N GLU A 59 24.28 5.04 3.86
CA GLU A 59 24.14 4.39 5.16
C GLU A 59 22.73 3.87 5.41
N ARG A 60 21.76 4.26 4.55
CA ARG A 60 20.37 3.89 4.70
C ARG A 60 19.77 4.37 6.03
N SER A 61 20.20 5.55 6.47
CA SER A 61 19.83 6.09 7.77
C SER A 61 18.80 7.22 7.69
N ASN A 62 18.37 7.61 6.48
CA ASN A 62 17.47 8.74 6.29
C ASN A 62 16.08 8.31 5.79
N ALA A 63 15.66 7.09 6.07
CA ALA A 63 14.35 6.61 5.67
C ALA A 63 13.31 6.93 6.73
N VAL A 64 12.14 7.38 6.28
CA VAL A 64 10.97 7.62 7.13
C VAL A 64 9.81 6.82 6.55
N LEU A 65 9.20 5.98 7.37
CA LEU A 65 8.04 5.20 6.96
C LEU A 65 6.76 5.98 7.26
N ILE A 66 5.92 6.13 6.24
CA ILE A 66 4.62 6.77 6.37
C ILE A 66 3.54 5.73 6.12
N CYS A 67 2.65 5.54 7.10
CA CYS A 67 1.54 4.60 6.98
C CYS A 67 0.25 5.42 6.85
N HIS A 68 -0.49 5.16 5.77
CA HIS A 68 -1.74 5.88 5.54
C HIS A 68 -2.85 5.38 6.45
N ALA A 69 -3.92 6.18 6.57
CA ALA A 69 -5.13 5.77 7.26
C ALA A 69 -5.95 4.81 6.40
N LEU A 70 -7.00 4.25 6.97
CA LEU A 70 -7.83 3.24 6.31
C LEU A 70 -8.35 3.67 4.93
N THR A 71 -8.62 4.94 4.77
CA THR A 71 -9.18 5.47 3.51
C THR A 71 -8.12 5.97 2.54
N GLY A 72 -6.84 5.86 2.89
CA GLY A 72 -5.75 6.32 2.03
C GLY A 72 -5.12 5.19 1.24
N ASP A 73 -4.01 5.53 0.60
CA ASP A 73 -3.20 4.58 -0.14
C ASP A 73 -1.74 5.03 -0.10
N GLN A 74 -0.87 4.38 -0.87
CA GLN A 74 0.55 4.70 -0.88
C GLN A 74 0.90 6.01 -1.59
N HIS A 75 -0.05 6.64 -2.27
CA HIS A 75 0.21 7.87 -3.01
C HIS A 75 0.00 9.08 -2.11
N VAL A 76 1.06 9.47 -1.40
CA VAL A 76 1.01 10.56 -0.41
C VAL A 76 0.99 11.92 -1.11
N VAL A 77 1.92 12.14 -2.04
CA VAL A 77 2.10 13.44 -2.70
C VAL A 77 2.03 13.37 -4.22
N ASN A 78 1.95 12.18 -4.79
CA ASN A 78 1.84 12.03 -6.24
C ASN A 78 0.41 11.71 -6.64
N ASP A 79 0.07 12.04 -7.87
CA ASP A 79 -1.23 11.67 -8.41
C ASP A 79 -1.30 10.16 -8.63
N HIS A 80 -2.45 9.60 -8.39
CA HIS A 80 -2.67 8.18 -8.64
C HIS A 80 -2.50 7.92 -10.16
N PRO A 81 -1.67 6.95 -10.54
CA PRO A 81 -1.33 6.76 -11.96
C PRO A 81 -2.51 6.31 -12.84
N VAL A 82 -3.55 5.77 -12.25
CA VAL A 82 -4.72 5.30 -13.00
C VAL A 82 -5.88 6.28 -12.90
N THR A 83 -6.23 6.72 -11.69
CA THR A 83 -7.41 7.57 -11.47
C THR A 83 -7.11 9.05 -11.59
N GLY A 84 -5.85 9.45 -11.48
CA GLY A 84 -5.46 10.86 -11.46
C GLY A 84 -5.77 11.58 -10.16
N LYS A 85 -6.26 10.86 -9.15
CA LYS A 85 -6.60 11.45 -7.87
C LYS A 85 -5.34 11.98 -7.20
N PRO A 86 -5.34 13.24 -6.69
CA PRO A 86 -4.18 13.80 -5.98
C PRO A 86 -3.81 12.98 -4.75
N GLY A 87 -2.52 12.98 -4.42
CA GLY A 87 -2.05 12.36 -3.19
C GLY A 87 -2.78 12.89 -1.97
N TRP A 88 -3.01 12.04 -0.98
CA TRP A 88 -3.85 12.40 0.16
C TRP A 88 -3.21 13.45 1.07
N TRP A 89 -1.93 13.70 0.95
CA TRP A 89 -1.22 14.70 1.74
C TRP A 89 -0.56 15.77 0.85
N GLU A 90 -1.09 15.98 -0.31
CA GLU A 90 -0.46 16.78 -1.35
C GLU A 90 -0.36 18.27 -0.96
N THR A 91 -1.40 18.82 -0.35
CA THR A 91 -1.41 20.24 0.00
C THR A 91 -0.38 20.60 1.06
N THR A 92 -0.03 19.67 1.94
CA THR A 92 0.91 19.93 3.02
C THR A 92 2.30 19.45 2.66
N PHE A 93 2.40 18.17 2.33
CA PHE A 93 3.69 17.53 2.10
C PHE A 93 4.23 17.84 0.72
N GLY A 94 3.37 17.88 -0.29
CA GLY A 94 3.79 18.12 -1.66
C GLY A 94 4.40 19.50 -1.87
N GLN A 95 3.92 20.49 -1.16
CA GLN A 95 4.45 21.84 -1.25
C GLN A 95 5.88 21.93 -0.70
N MET A 96 6.23 21.06 0.22
CA MET A 96 7.57 21.03 0.78
C MET A 96 8.57 20.30 -0.12
N THR A 97 8.08 19.42 -0.97
CA THR A 97 8.93 18.58 -1.81
C THR A 97 9.00 19.05 -3.26
N LYS A 98 8.11 19.92 -3.65
CA LYS A 98 8.11 20.53 -4.98
C LYS A 98 8.97 21.79 -4.98
#